data_1b2132ca422d5fa4be8259f3e3f89d1f
#
_entry.id   1b2132ca422d5fa4be8259f3e3f89d1f
#
_cell.length_a   1.000
_cell.length_b   1.000
_cell.length_c   1.000
_cell.angle_alpha   90.00
_cell.angle_beta   90.00
_cell.angle_gamma   90.00
#
_symmetry.space_group_name_H-M   'P 1'
#
loop_
_entity.id
_entity.type
_entity.pdbx_description
1 polymer ?
#
loop_
_entity_poly.entity_id
_entity_poly.type
_entity_poly.pdbx_seq_one_letter_code
_entity_poly.pdbx_strand_id
1 'polypeptide(L)'
;MHRFIQIAFGALVVSSIALAGCRPATFTNTFTGVTGSGNVETETREINGVTAVELANSGSLEITQGNAESLEIEAEDNILPLLTSDVRDGRLVLGVKPNTSIRATRPIVFRLTVRNLNETAATASGNITALSFEAGDLTLHVNGSGNLSIDTLNARAVKARLTGSGSVTVNGAADTLDVTISGSGSYNGSGLTTRQAVVRSSASGSAHVNVTDDLDATVSGSGSIIYTGNPAVRQTDSGSGSIRPR
;
A
#
# COMPACT_ATOMS: atom_id res chain seq x y z
N MET A 1 -78.63 34.17 -54.15
CA MET A 1 -77.17 34.28 -53.73
C MET A 1 -77.09 33.76 -52.32
N HIS A 2 -76.80 32.50 -52.14
CA HIS A 2 -76.61 31.90 -50.82
C HIS A 2 -75.29 31.17 -50.81
N ARG A 3 -74.30 31.64 -50.02
CA ARG A 3 -73.04 30.99 -49.82
C ARG A 3 -73.16 30.07 -48.61
N PHE A 4 -72.97 28.78 -48.83
CA PHE A 4 -72.85 27.79 -47.77
C PHE A 4 -71.48 27.85 -47.18
N ILE A 5 -71.39 27.98 -45.84
CA ILE A 5 -70.16 27.86 -45.05
C ILE A 5 -70.08 26.42 -44.59
N GLN A 6 -69.05 25.66 -45.01
CA GLN A 6 -68.75 24.35 -44.47
C GLN A 6 -67.86 24.49 -43.24
N ILE A 7 -68.30 23.99 -42.11
CA ILE A 7 -67.56 23.87 -40.88
C ILE A 7 -66.87 22.52 -40.91
N ALA A 8 -65.51 22.57 -40.95
CA ALA A 8 -64.63 21.37 -40.84
C ALA A 8 -64.46 20.99 -39.36
N PHE A 9 -64.93 19.79 -38.99
CA PHE A 9 -64.61 19.18 -37.69
C PHE A 9 -63.14 18.69 -37.70
N GLY A 10 -62.28 19.30 -36.94
CA GLY A 10 -60.94 18.82 -36.67
C GLY A 10 -60.98 17.71 -35.60
N ALA A 11 -60.59 16.52 -35.99
CA ALA A 11 -60.39 15.42 -35.04
C ALA A 11 -59.09 15.63 -34.23
N LEU A 12 -59.20 15.79 -32.92
CA LEU A 12 -58.10 15.90 -31.99
C LEU A 12 -57.57 14.49 -31.73
N VAL A 13 -56.41 14.16 -32.30
CA VAL A 13 -55.66 12.91 -32.00
C VAL A 13 -54.89 13.13 -30.70
N VAL A 14 -55.37 12.55 -29.61
CA VAL A 14 -54.64 12.48 -28.33
C VAL A 14 -53.57 11.38 -28.46
N SER A 15 -52.35 11.79 -28.67
CA SER A 15 -51.17 10.90 -28.64
C SER A 15 -50.80 10.59 -27.20
N SER A 16 -51.10 9.39 -26.73
CA SER A 16 -50.70 8.86 -25.42
C SER A 16 -49.18 8.54 -25.47
N ILE A 17 -48.35 9.42 -24.88
CA ILE A 17 -46.95 9.14 -24.64
C ILE A 17 -46.86 8.12 -23.50
N ALA A 18 -46.53 6.87 -23.83
CA ALA A 18 -46.19 5.85 -22.86
C ALA A 18 -44.83 6.22 -22.23
N LEU A 19 -44.82 6.66 -20.97
CA LEU A 19 -43.62 6.75 -20.19
C LEU A 19 -43.07 5.32 -19.99
N ALA A 20 -42.06 4.96 -20.78
CA ALA A 20 -41.23 3.80 -20.50
C ALA A 20 -40.47 4.05 -19.19
N GLY A 21 -40.96 3.50 -18.09
CA GLY A 21 -40.32 3.57 -16.80
C GLY A 21 -38.94 2.94 -16.90
N CYS A 22 -37.87 3.73 -16.72
CA CYS A 22 -36.52 3.23 -16.44
C CYS A 22 -36.60 2.40 -15.16
N ARG A 23 -36.65 1.08 -15.28
CA ARG A 23 -36.37 0.19 -14.16
C ARG A 23 -34.92 0.36 -13.80
N PRO A 24 -34.56 0.72 -12.55
CA PRO A 24 -33.17 0.71 -12.16
C PRO A 24 -32.68 -0.73 -12.31
N ALA A 25 -31.66 -0.91 -13.16
CA ALA A 25 -30.95 -2.18 -13.22
C ALA A 25 -30.25 -2.38 -11.87
N THR A 26 -30.81 -3.26 -11.05
CA THR A 26 -30.14 -3.73 -9.83
C THR A 26 -28.95 -4.56 -10.29
N PHE A 27 -27.77 -3.94 -10.34
CA PHE A 27 -26.50 -4.65 -10.49
C PHE A 27 -26.28 -5.42 -9.19
N THR A 28 -26.72 -6.66 -9.12
CA THR A 28 -26.26 -7.58 -8.08
C THR A 28 -24.80 -7.91 -8.39
N ASN A 29 -23.89 -7.24 -7.69
CA ASN A 29 -22.46 -7.53 -7.76
C ASN A 29 -22.25 -8.90 -7.09
N THR A 30 -22.42 -9.99 -7.85
CA THR A 30 -22.21 -11.35 -7.36
C THR A 30 -20.70 -11.59 -7.36
N PHE A 31 -20.10 -11.67 -6.17
CA PHE A 31 -18.70 -12.08 -6.02
C PHE A 31 -18.54 -13.51 -6.54
N THR A 32 -17.65 -13.70 -7.53
CA THR A 32 -17.41 -15.00 -8.20
C THR A 32 -16.17 -15.72 -7.67
N GLY A 33 -15.66 -15.30 -6.50
CA GLY A 33 -14.47 -15.89 -5.86
C GLY A 33 -14.81 -16.86 -4.72
N VAL A 34 -13.78 -17.32 -4.04
CA VAL A 34 -13.88 -18.18 -2.85
C VAL A 34 -14.08 -17.31 -1.61
N THR A 35 -15.20 -17.52 -0.92
CA THR A 35 -15.45 -16.89 0.38
C THR A 35 -14.92 -17.82 1.49
N GLY A 36 -14.26 -17.24 2.48
CA GLY A 36 -13.71 -17.96 3.62
C GLY A 36 -14.79 -18.74 4.39
N SER A 37 -14.40 -19.89 4.92
CA SER A 37 -15.26 -20.81 5.68
C SER A 37 -15.56 -20.33 7.11
N GLY A 38 -14.69 -19.46 7.66
CA GLY A 38 -14.68 -19.04 9.06
C GLY A 38 -13.84 -19.93 9.97
N ASN A 39 -13.37 -21.10 9.50
CA ASN A 39 -12.51 -22.02 10.25
C ASN A 39 -11.04 -21.68 9.99
N VAL A 40 -10.33 -21.22 11.00
CA VAL A 40 -8.91 -20.81 10.88
C VAL A 40 -8.02 -22.02 11.17
N GLU A 41 -7.03 -22.22 10.32
CA GLU A 41 -5.97 -23.21 10.45
C GLU A 41 -4.60 -22.54 10.27
N THR A 42 -3.55 -23.22 10.73
CA THR A 42 -2.17 -22.80 10.60
C THR A 42 -1.39 -23.83 9.78
N GLU A 43 -0.62 -23.33 8.81
CA GLU A 43 0.24 -24.14 7.95
C GLU A 43 1.66 -23.59 7.99
N THR A 44 2.64 -24.48 8.24
CA THR A 44 4.07 -24.13 8.11
C THR A 44 4.54 -24.47 6.70
N ARG A 45 5.25 -23.55 6.06
CA ARG A 45 5.87 -23.75 4.75
C ARG A 45 7.37 -23.63 4.83
N GLU A 46 8.05 -24.55 4.18
CA GLU A 46 9.50 -24.50 4.06
C GLU A 46 9.92 -23.36 3.12
N ILE A 47 10.85 -22.54 3.58
CA ILE A 47 11.48 -21.46 2.81
C ILE A 47 12.99 -21.54 3.03
N ASN A 48 13.77 -21.06 2.08
CA ASN A 48 15.22 -21.06 2.20
C ASN A 48 15.85 -19.93 1.37
N GLY A 49 16.87 -19.30 1.95
CA GLY A 49 17.66 -18.26 1.27
C GLY A 49 16.90 -16.95 1.05
N VAL A 50 15.97 -16.61 1.93
CA VAL A 50 15.16 -15.40 1.81
C VAL A 50 15.95 -14.17 2.23
N THR A 51 16.13 -13.25 1.29
CA THR A 51 16.78 -11.95 1.49
C THR A 51 15.89 -10.77 1.11
N ALA A 52 14.76 -11.03 0.46
CA ALA A 52 13.74 -10.05 0.11
C ALA A 52 12.34 -10.65 0.31
N VAL A 53 11.36 -9.86 0.71
CA VAL A 53 9.97 -10.30 0.83
C VAL A 53 9.01 -9.32 0.17
N GLU A 54 8.01 -9.86 -0.50
CA GLU A 54 6.92 -9.12 -1.12
C GLU A 54 5.57 -9.65 -0.62
N LEU A 55 4.77 -8.77 -0.03
CA LEU A 55 3.38 -9.04 0.30
C LEU A 55 2.48 -8.54 -0.83
N ALA A 56 2.02 -9.47 -1.67
CA ALA A 56 1.19 -9.21 -2.84
C ALA A 56 -0.30 -9.56 -2.62
N ASN A 57 -0.76 -9.48 -1.37
CA ASN A 57 -2.16 -9.68 -0.99
C ASN A 57 -2.59 -8.70 0.13
N SER A 58 -3.83 -8.82 0.58
CA SER A 58 -4.41 -7.95 1.62
C SER A 58 -4.24 -8.49 3.05
N GLY A 59 -3.40 -9.52 3.26
CA GLY A 59 -3.10 -10.07 4.58
C GLY A 59 -2.14 -9.19 5.39
N SER A 60 -1.74 -9.70 6.55
CA SER A 60 -0.73 -9.13 7.42
C SER A 60 0.54 -9.98 7.40
N LEU A 61 1.69 -9.35 7.26
CA LEU A 61 3.00 -9.98 7.37
C LEU A 61 3.72 -9.48 8.62
N GLU A 62 3.99 -10.38 9.54
CA GLU A 62 4.78 -10.15 10.75
C GLU A 62 6.19 -10.70 10.52
N ILE A 63 7.20 -9.82 10.56
CA ILE A 63 8.60 -10.20 10.31
C ILE A 63 9.35 -10.21 11.64
N THR A 64 10.03 -11.31 11.89
CA THR A 64 10.95 -11.49 13.02
C THR A 64 12.34 -11.81 12.48
N GLN A 65 13.37 -11.14 13.00
CA GLN A 65 14.75 -11.50 12.72
C GLN A 65 15.20 -12.60 13.68
N GLY A 66 15.76 -13.69 13.14
CA GLY A 66 16.20 -14.84 13.93
C GLY A 66 17.28 -15.65 13.24
N ASN A 67 17.73 -16.73 13.90
CA ASN A 67 18.82 -17.57 13.39
C ASN A 67 18.38 -18.65 12.39
N ALA A 68 17.08 -18.87 12.25
CA ALA A 68 16.49 -19.84 11.33
C ALA A 68 15.47 -19.13 10.41
N GLU A 69 15.22 -19.71 9.25
CA GLU A 69 14.16 -19.24 8.36
C GLU A 69 12.92 -20.10 8.56
N SER A 70 11.76 -19.48 8.72
CA SER A 70 10.48 -20.18 8.81
C SER A 70 9.35 -19.28 8.32
N LEU A 71 8.33 -19.88 7.73
CA LEU A 71 7.10 -19.22 7.34
C LEU A 71 5.91 -20.02 7.92
N GLU A 72 5.13 -19.34 8.74
CA GLU A 72 3.84 -19.84 9.23
C GLU A 72 2.73 -18.98 8.63
N ILE A 73 1.68 -19.63 8.14
CA ILE A 73 0.52 -18.96 7.54
C ILE A 73 -0.72 -19.36 8.33
N GLU A 74 -1.42 -18.38 8.87
CA GLU A 74 -2.70 -18.54 9.54
C GLU A 74 -3.80 -17.96 8.65
N ALA A 75 -4.74 -18.78 8.23
CA ALA A 75 -5.88 -18.38 7.41
C ALA A 75 -7.01 -19.42 7.50
N GLU A 76 -8.14 -19.12 6.87
CA GLU A 76 -9.24 -20.08 6.80
C GLU A 76 -8.86 -21.31 5.97
N ASP A 77 -9.30 -22.50 6.39
CA ASP A 77 -8.96 -23.82 5.84
C ASP A 77 -9.15 -23.90 4.31
N ASN A 78 -10.20 -23.26 3.79
CA ASN A 78 -10.48 -23.21 2.36
C ASN A 78 -9.74 -22.08 1.61
N ILE A 79 -9.10 -21.16 2.32
CA ILE A 79 -8.26 -20.09 1.76
C ILE A 79 -6.79 -20.49 1.73
N LEU A 80 -6.28 -21.18 2.76
CA LEU A 80 -4.89 -21.64 2.87
C LEU A 80 -4.35 -22.29 1.58
N PRO A 81 -5.09 -23.23 0.91
CA PRO A 81 -4.61 -23.85 -0.33
C PRO A 81 -4.51 -22.90 -1.53
N LEU A 82 -5.12 -21.72 -1.43
CA LEU A 82 -5.13 -20.69 -2.48
C LEU A 82 -4.00 -19.65 -2.31
N LEU A 83 -3.39 -19.60 -1.13
CA LEU A 83 -2.26 -18.72 -0.86
C LEU A 83 -0.97 -19.29 -1.43
N THR A 84 -0.12 -18.44 -1.97
CA THR A 84 1.19 -18.78 -2.52
C THR A 84 2.32 -18.20 -1.68
N SER A 85 3.45 -18.90 -1.64
CA SER A 85 4.70 -18.50 -0.98
C SER A 85 5.89 -18.98 -1.82
N ASP A 86 6.11 -18.31 -2.94
CA ASP A 86 7.15 -18.69 -3.90
C ASP A 86 8.46 -17.96 -3.59
N VAL A 87 9.57 -18.70 -3.46
CA VAL A 87 10.91 -18.12 -3.33
C VAL A 87 11.60 -18.19 -4.70
N ARG A 88 12.01 -17.05 -5.24
CA ARG A 88 12.78 -16.94 -6.49
C ARG A 88 13.89 -15.92 -6.33
N ASP A 89 15.11 -16.33 -6.59
CA ASP A 89 16.32 -15.48 -6.48
C ASP A 89 16.42 -14.75 -5.12
N GLY A 90 16.09 -15.45 -4.03
CA GLY A 90 16.09 -14.90 -2.68
C GLY A 90 14.89 -14.01 -2.33
N ARG A 91 13.94 -13.80 -3.25
CA ARG A 91 12.68 -13.07 -2.99
C ARG A 91 11.54 -14.03 -2.70
N LEU A 92 10.97 -13.93 -1.51
CA LEU A 92 9.74 -14.60 -1.13
C LEU A 92 8.55 -13.73 -1.55
N VAL A 93 7.67 -14.25 -2.39
CA VAL A 93 6.42 -13.60 -2.80
C VAL A 93 5.24 -14.29 -2.12
N LEU A 94 4.55 -13.54 -1.26
CA LEU A 94 3.34 -13.97 -0.55
C LEU A 94 2.11 -13.43 -1.29
N GLY A 95 1.38 -14.32 -1.95
CA GLY A 95 0.31 -13.93 -2.86
C GLY A 95 -0.89 -14.88 -2.81
N VAL A 96 -1.69 -14.82 -3.88
CA VAL A 96 -2.83 -15.70 -4.14
C VAL A 96 -2.62 -16.34 -5.51
N LYS A 97 -3.06 -17.57 -5.70
CA LYS A 97 -2.98 -18.29 -6.98
C LYS A 97 -3.54 -17.44 -8.12
N PRO A 98 -2.92 -17.46 -9.31
CA PRO A 98 -3.41 -16.72 -10.47
C PRO A 98 -4.87 -17.02 -10.80
N ASN A 99 -5.58 -16.00 -11.27
CA ASN A 99 -7.01 -16.07 -11.63
C ASN A 99 -7.93 -16.51 -10.49
N THR A 100 -7.50 -16.35 -9.24
CA THR A 100 -8.28 -16.68 -8.04
C THR A 100 -8.62 -15.40 -7.30
N SER A 101 -9.90 -15.18 -7.04
CA SER A 101 -10.38 -14.12 -6.15
C SER A 101 -10.79 -14.74 -4.82
N ILE A 102 -10.30 -14.19 -3.73
CA ILE A 102 -10.65 -14.62 -2.37
C ILE A 102 -11.34 -13.49 -1.62
N ARG A 103 -12.27 -13.86 -0.75
CA ARG A 103 -12.87 -12.98 0.25
C ARG A 103 -12.71 -13.68 1.60
N ALA A 104 -11.61 -13.44 2.26
CA ALA A 104 -11.39 -13.93 3.61
C ALA A 104 -12.40 -13.28 4.58
N THR A 105 -12.96 -14.06 5.50
CA THR A 105 -13.84 -13.60 6.58
C THR A 105 -13.09 -13.50 7.90
N ARG A 106 -11.89 -14.09 7.97
CA ARG A 106 -10.93 -14.00 9.05
C ARG A 106 -9.62 -13.42 8.53
N PRO A 107 -8.79 -12.81 9.39
CA PRO A 107 -7.49 -12.30 8.99
C PRO A 107 -6.61 -13.38 8.36
N ILE A 108 -5.85 -13.02 7.32
CA ILE A 108 -4.75 -13.82 6.80
C ILE A 108 -3.47 -13.25 7.43
N VAL A 109 -2.74 -14.08 8.16
CA VAL A 109 -1.50 -13.67 8.84
C VAL A 109 -0.34 -14.56 8.38
N PHE A 110 0.72 -13.94 7.92
CA PHE A 110 1.99 -14.56 7.59
C PHE A 110 2.99 -14.20 8.69
N ARG A 111 3.57 -15.20 9.37
CA ARG A 111 4.65 -15.01 10.33
C ARG A 111 5.94 -15.50 9.71
N LEU A 112 6.81 -14.55 9.37
CA LEU A 112 8.07 -14.81 8.68
C LEU A 112 9.23 -14.59 9.65
N THR A 113 10.03 -15.62 9.86
CA THR A 113 11.34 -15.47 10.50
C THR A 113 12.43 -15.56 9.45
N VAL A 114 13.37 -14.60 9.45
CA VAL A 114 14.50 -14.54 8.53
C VAL A 114 15.78 -14.15 9.25
N ARG A 115 16.93 -14.52 8.68
CA ARG A 115 18.25 -14.12 9.23
C ARG A 115 18.61 -12.71 8.87
N ASN A 116 18.45 -12.37 7.61
CA ASN A 116 18.74 -11.05 7.06
C ASN A 116 17.69 -10.70 6.02
N LEU A 117 17.40 -9.41 5.90
CA LEU A 117 16.50 -8.91 4.88
C LEU A 117 17.05 -7.58 4.38
N ASN A 118 17.13 -7.43 3.06
CA ASN A 118 17.59 -6.22 2.41
C ASN A 118 16.50 -5.52 1.60
N GLU A 119 15.34 -6.18 1.45
CA GLU A 119 14.19 -5.57 0.79
C GLU A 119 12.86 -6.10 1.34
N THR A 120 11.91 -5.19 1.51
CA THR A 120 10.53 -5.49 1.91
C THR A 120 9.56 -4.67 1.06
N ALA A 121 8.58 -5.33 0.45
CA ALA A 121 7.63 -4.69 -0.45
C ALA A 121 6.17 -5.01 -0.08
N ALA A 122 5.32 -3.98 0.04
CA ALA A 122 3.87 -4.09 0.08
C ALA A 122 3.30 -3.61 -1.26
N THR A 123 2.84 -4.54 -2.10
CA THR A 123 2.35 -4.23 -3.45
C THR A 123 0.84 -4.22 -3.59
N ALA A 124 0.13 -4.65 -2.55
CA ALA A 124 -1.33 -4.63 -2.45
C ALA A 124 -1.81 -3.76 -1.26
N SER A 125 -2.85 -4.18 -0.56
CA SER A 125 -3.41 -3.46 0.61
C SER A 125 -3.04 -4.10 1.94
N GLY A 126 -2.14 -5.07 1.95
CA GLY A 126 -1.69 -5.77 3.16
C GLY A 126 -0.77 -4.90 4.02
N ASN A 127 -0.61 -5.31 5.27
CA ASN A 127 0.25 -4.61 6.22
C ASN A 127 1.49 -5.45 6.53
N ILE A 128 2.64 -4.79 6.65
CA ILE A 128 3.91 -5.42 7.04
C ILE A 128 4.37 -4.80 8.35
N THR A 129 4.71 -5.62 9.33
CA THR A 129 5.21 -5.17 10.63
C THR A 129 6.48 -5.93 11.01
N ALA A 130 7.45 -5.22 11.60
CA ALA A 130 8.61 -5.79 12.26
C ALA A 130 8.85 -5.07 13.58
N LEU A 131 9.02 -5.80 14.69
CA LEU A 131 9.27 -5.22 16.01
C LEU A 131 10.71 -4.71 16.12
N SER A 132 11.67 -5.49 15.68
CA SER A 132 13.10 -5.12 15.72
C SER A 132 13.79 -5.71 14.51
N PHE A 133 14.66 -4.91 13.88
CA PHE A 133 15.41 -5.33 12.72
C PHE A 133 16.78 -4.67 12.63
N GLU A 134 17.81 -5.48 12.38
CA GLU A 134 19.16 -5.01 12.07
C GLU A 134 19.48 -5.29 10.60
N ALA A 135 19.92 -4.28 9.87
CA ALA A 135 20.24 -4.41 8.46
C ALA A 135 21.48 -3.59 8.08
N GLY A 136 22.21 -4.05 7.07
CA GLY A 136 23.18 -3.20 6.38
C GLY A 136 22.44 -2.14 5.57
N ASP A 137 21.92 -2.54 4.43
CA ASP A 137 21.09 -1.71 3.54
C ASP A 137 19.69 -2.30 3.48
N LEU A 138 18.69 -1.48 3.75
CA LEU A 138 17.28 -1.91 3.73
C LEU A 138 16.48 -1.06 2.74
N THR A 139 15.82 -1.71 1.79
CA THR A 139 14.91 -1.07 0.85
C THR A 139 13.46 -1.40 1.21
N LEU A 140 12.63 -0.37 1.34
CA LEU A 140 11.21 -0.45 1.68
C LEU A 140 10.39 0.06 0.50
N HIS A 141 9.50 -0.78 -0.02
CA HIS A 141 8.60 -0.42 -1.13
C HIS A 141 7.13 -0.48 -0.69
N VAL A 142 6.37 0.57 -0.99
CA VAL A 142 4.91 0.58 -0.87
C VAL A 142 4.32 1.06 -2.19
N ASN A 143 3.78 0.13 -2.98
CA ASN A 143 3.15 0.44 -4.27
C ASN A 143 1.62 0.43 -4.21
N GLY A 144 1.04 -0.18 -3.18
CA GLY A 144 -0.41 -0.27 -2.96
C GLY A 144 -0.93 0.75 -1.96
N SER A 145 -1.95 0.34 -1.23
CA SER A 145 -2.55 1.10 -0.11
C SER A 145 -2.21 0.50 1.26
N GLY A 146 -1.36 -0.52 1.29
CA GLY A 146 -0.91 -1.16 2.52
C GLY A 146 0.07 -0.31 3.32
N ASN A 147 0.37 -0.76 4.53
CA ASN A 147 1.27 -0.06 5.43
C ASN A 147 2.46 -0.93 5.79
N LEU A 148 3.61 -0.29 6.01
CA LEU A 148 4.83 -0.93 6.49
C LEU A 148 5.30 -0.22 7.75
N SER A 149 5.50 -0.97 8.83
CA SER A 149 5.98 -0.44 10.11
C SER A 149 7.16 -1.24 10.63
N ILE A 150 8.22 -0.54 11.04
CA ILE A 150 9.35 -1.11 11.78
C ILE A 150 9.51 -0.31 13.07
N ASP A 151 9.33 -0.97 14.22
CA ASP A 151 9.30 -0.28 15.51
C ASP A 151 10.71 0.05 16.01
N THR A 152 11.71 -0.79 15.73
CA THR A 152 13.11 -0.52 16.06
C THR A 152 14.01 -1.02 14.92
N LEU A 153 14.59 -0.10 14.18
CA LEU A 153 15.54 -0.40 13.11
C LEU A 153 16.94 0.10 13.50
N ASN A 154 17.95 -0.72 13.27
CA ASN A 154 19.33 -0.31 13.24
C ASN A 154 19.93 -0.66 11.87
N ALA A 155 20.23 0.36 11.05
CA ALA A 155 20.69 0.14 9.69
C ALA A 155 21.81 1.11 9.29
N ARG A 156 22.62 0.72 8.31
CA ARG A 156 23.57 1.62 7.66
C ARG A 156 22.82 2.55 6.69
N ALA A 157 21.98 1.99 5.83
CA ALA A 157 21.23 2.78 4.85
C ALA A 157 19.79 2.30 4.74
N VAL A 158 18.88 3.26 4.69
CA VAL A 158 17.45 3.01 4.45
C VAL A 158 17.03 3.71 3.17
N LYS A 159 16.34 2.97 2.30
CA LYS A 159 15.76 3.50 1.08
C LYS A 159 14.25 3.21 1.06
N ALA A 160 13.42 4.26 1.10
CA ALA A 160 11.97 4.13 1.06
C ALA A 160 11.38 4.67 -0.24
N ARG A 161 10.56 3.87 -0.92
CA ARG A 161 9.88 4.23 -2.17
C ARG A 161 8.38 4.03 -2.03
N LEU A 162 7.61 5.11 -2.13
CA LEU A 162 6.16 5.12 -2.01
C LEU A 162 5.55 5.62 -3.33
N THR A 163 4.90 4.72 -4.06
CA THR A 163 4.22 5.07 -5.33
C THR A 163 2.69 5.03 -5.20
N GLY A 164 2.16 4.38 -4.16
CA GLY A 164 0.73 4.28 -3.86
C GLY A 164 0.23 5.31 -2.86
N SER A 165 -0.78 4.92 -2.11
CA SER A 165 -1.43 5.72 -1.05
C SER A 165 -1.14 5.19 0.36
N GLY A 166 -0.40 4.11 0.48
CA GLY A 166 -0.04 3.51 1.76
C GLY A 166 0.99 4.32 2.53
N SER A 167 1.37 3.83 3.71
CA SER A 167 2.31 4.51 4.58
C SER A 167 3.50 3.63 4.98
N VAL A 168 4.62 4.29 5.25
CA VAL A 168 5.81 3.69 5.86
C VAL A 168 6.09 4.40 7.17
N THR A 169 6.21 3.66 8.26
CA THR A 169 6.63 4.16 9.57
C THR A 169 7.89 3.42 10.02
N VAL A 170 8.94 4.16 10.32
CA VAL A 170 10.20 3.56 10.78
C VAL A 170 10.74 4.35 11.97
N ASN A 171 11.12 3.63 13.04
CA ASN A 171 11.79 4.19 14.19
C ASN A 171 13.15 3.51 14.40
N GLY A 172 14.08 4.17 15.12
CA GLY A 172 15.40 3.64 15.42
C GLY A 172 16.54 4.54 14.96
N ALA A 173 17.55 3.97 14.30
CA ALA A 173 18.70 4.72 13.80
C ALA A 173 19.19 4.20 12.45
N ALA A 174 19.69 5.12 11.61
CA ALA A 174 20.38 4.80 10.37
C ALA A 174 21.45 5.87 10.06
N ASP A 175 22.51 5.52 9.32
CA ASP A 175 23.44 6.54 8.87
C ASP A 175 22.84 7.39 7.76
N THR A 176 22.23 6.75 6.76
CA THR A 176 21.67 7.43 5.59
C THR A 176 20.22 7.04 5.30
N LEU A 177 19.45 8.01 4.81
CA LEU A 177 18.04 7.84 4.44
C LEU A 177 17.79 8.43 3.04
N ASP A 178 17.20 7.65 2.14
CA ASP A 178 16.69 8.11 0.83
C ASP A 178 15.20 7.83 0.74
N VAL A 179 14.36 8.86 0.74
CA VAL A 179 12.90 8.76 0.62
C VAL A 179 12.44 9.33 -0.71
N THR A 180 11.70 8.55 -1.47
CA THR A 180 11.04 9.00 -2.70
C THR A 180 9.54 8.71 -2.62
N ILE A 181 8.73 9.76 -2.72
CA ILE A 181 7.26 9.68 -2.72
C ILE A 181 6.75 10.21 -4.05
N SER A 182 6.14 9.32 -4.84
CA SER A 182 5.53 9.65 -6.14
C SER A 182 4.00 9.52 -6.13
N GLY A 183 3.42 9.09 -5.02
CA GLY A 183 1.97 8.94 -4.78
C GLY A 183 1.42 9.89 -3.73
N SER A 184 0.31 9.52 -3.13
CA SER A 184 -0.33 10.25 -2.03
C SER A 184 -0.01 9.65 -0.65
N GLY A 185 0.86 8.65 -0.60
CA GLY A 185 1.27 7.98 0.62
C GLY A 185 2.08 8.87 1.56
N SER A 186 2.36 8.38 2.76
CA SER A 186 3.13 9.10 3.77
C SER A 186 4.31 8.28 4.29
N TYR A 187 5.44 8.96 4.48
CA TYR A 187 6.60 8.44 5.18
C TYR A 187 6.72 9.08 6.56
N ASN A 188 6.73 8.28 7.62
CA ASN A 188 6.95 8.75 8.99
C ASN A 188 8.23 8.13 9.57
N GLY A 189 9.32 8.85 9.47
CA GLY A 189 10.60 8.56 10.09
C GLY A 189 10.95 9.55 11.21
N SER A 190 9.95 10.16 11.86
CA SER A 190 10.20 11.10 12.97
C SER A 190 10.91 10.43 14.16
N GLY A 191 10.72 9.12 14.32
CA GLY A 191 11.41 8.30 15.33
C GLY A 191 12.69 7.61 14.80
N LEU A 192 13.06 7.81 13.53
CA LEU A 192 14.31 7.29 12.95
C LEU A 192 15.36 8.39 12.92
N THR A 193 16.32 8.35 13.82
CA THR A 193 17.44 9.29 13.80
C THR A 193 18.39 8.94 12.66
N THR A 194 18.63 9.90 11.76
CA THR A 194 19.54 9.72 10.62
C THR A 194 20.58 10.85 10.59
N ARG A 195 21.78 10.54 10.11
CA ARG A 195 22.81 11.57 9.92
C ARG A 195 22.58 12.36 8.65
N GLN A 196 22.34 11.67 7.55
CA GLN A 196 22.12 12.30 6.24
C GLN A 196 20.82 11.79 5.62
N ALA A 197 20.03 12.69 5.07
CA ALA A 197 18.79 12.33 4.38
C ALA A 197 18.64 13.05 3.05
N VAL A 198 18.10 12.31 2.09
CA VAL A 198 17.61 12.81 0.81
C VAL A 198 16.13 12.50 0.72
N VAL A 199 15.28 13.51 0.60
CA VAL A 199 13.83 13.35 0.60
C VAL A 199 13.22 14.03 -0.62
N ARG A 200 12.53 13.26 -1.46
CA ARG A 200 11.86 13.77 -2.67
C ARG A 200 10.38 13.42 -2.66
N SER A 201 9.54 14.44 -2.78
CA SER A 201 8.10 14.30 -2.96
C SER A 201 7.65 14.97 -4.25
N SER A 202 7.16 14.20 -5.21
CA SER A 202 6.71 14.69 -6.52
C SER A 202 5.19 14.76 -6.69
N ALA A 203 4.42 14.32 -5.70
CA ALA A 203 2.96 14.30 -5.72
C ALA A 203 2.37 14.95 -4.44
N SER A 204 1.30 14.41 -3.89
CA SER A 204 0.63 14.95 -2.69
C SER A 204 1.06 14.29 -1.38
N GLY A 205 1.97 13.31 -1.45
CA GLY A 205 2.43 12.59 -0.28
C GLY A 205 3.34 13.42 0.62
N SER A 206 3.41 13.07 1.90
CA SER A 206 4.17 13.82 2.90
C SER A 206 5.25 12.96 3.55
N ALA A 207 6.35 13.58 3.95
CA ALA A 207 7.42 12.94 4.70
C ALA A 207 7.70 13.67 6.01
N HIS A 208 7.88 12.90 7.09
CA HIS A 208 8.40 13.37 8.36
C HIS A 208 9.74 12.66 8.60
N VAL A 209 10.81 13.42 8.81
CA VAL A 209 12.17 12.87 9.01
C VAL A 209 12.87 13.53 10.20
N ASN A 210 13.79 12.81 10.81
CA ASN A 210 14.64 13.32 11.89
C ASN A 210 16.12 13.20 11.47
N VAL A 211 16.78 14.33 11.22
CA VAL A 211 18.10 14.40 10.58
C VAL A 211 19.03 15.26 11.42
N THR A 212 20.28 14.79 11.62
CA THR A 212 21.26 15.51 12.46
C THR A 212 22.25 16.36 11.67
N ASP A 213 22.75 15.89 10.53
CA ASP A 213 23.89 16.51 9.82
C ASP A 213 23.46 17.22 8.53
N ASP A 214 22.96 16.47 7.52
CA ASP A 214 22.63 17.02 6.20
C ASP A 214 21.25 16.57 5.71
N LEU A 215 20.44 17.51 5.23
CA LEU A 215 19.15 17.24 4.58
C LEU A 215 19.09 17.86 3.18
N ASP A 216 18.89 17.03 2.15
CA ASP A 216 18.52 17.46 0.80
C ASP A 216 17.04 17.16 0.58
N ALA A 217 16.19 18.19 0.57
CA ALA A 217 14.75 18.07 0.49
C ALA A 217 14.21 18.71 -0.79
N THR A 218 13.45 17.95 -1.58
CA THR A 218 12.82 18.42 -2.82
C THR A 218 11.31 18.14 -2.80
N VAL A 219 10.52 19.19 -3.03
CA VAL A 219 9.07 19.10 -3.25
C VAL A 219 8.75 19.67 -4.62
N SER A 220 8.11 18.88 -5.48
CA SER A 220 7.62 19.34 -6.79
C SER A 220 6.10 19.19 -6.97
N GLY A 221 5.40 18.70 -5.95
CA GLY A 221 3.95 18.53 -5.90
C GLY A 221 3.28 19.41 -4.84
N SER A 222 2.20 18.89 -4.26
CA SER A 222 1.45 19.54 -3.16
C SER A 222 1.74 18.92 -1.79
N GLY A 223 2.66 17.96 -1.73
CA GLY A 223 3.06 17.30 -0.49
C GLY A 223 3.90 18.18 0.42
N SER A 224 4.23 17.68 1.61
CA SER A 224 5.04 18.42 2.58
C SER A 224 6.17 17.56 3.12
N ILE A 225 7.33 18.18 3.33
CA ILE A 225 8.46 17.58 4.05
C ILE A 225 8.62 18.33 5.37
N ILE A 226 8.45 17.62 6.49
CA ILE A 226 8.64 18.15 7.83
C ILE A 226 9.86 17.47 8.43
N TYR A 227 10.80 18.24 8.93
CA TYR A 227 12.01 17.69 9.51
C TYR A 227 12.20 18.12 10.97
N THR A 228 12.86 17.28 11.75
CA THR A 228 13.36 17.55 13.11
C THR A 228 14.87 17.39 13.13
N GLY A 229 15.52 17.87 14.18
CA GLY A 229 16.97 17.98 14.28
C GLY A 229 17.46 19.37 13.87
N ASN A 230 18.76 19.48 13.65
CA ASN A 230 19.40 20.74 13.25
C ASN A 230 20.38 20.53 12.07
N PRO A 231 19.91 19.92 10.96
CA PRO A 231 20.78 19.63 9.82
C PRO A 231 21.14 20.90 9.03
N ALA A 232 22.23 20.82 8.25
CA ALA A 232 22.42 21.73 7.14
C ALA A 232 21.40 21.41 6.03
N VAL A 233 20.49 22.34 5.71
CA VAL A 233 19.37 22.08 4.80
C VAL A 233 19.61 22.67 3.42
N ARG A 234 19.56 21.81 2.39
CA ARG A 234 19.38 22.21 1.01
C ARG A 234 17.93 21.89 0.61
N GLN A 235 17.18 22.91 0.23
CA GLN A 235 15.79 22.73 -0.16
C GLN A 235 15.50 23.23 -1.56
N THR A 236 14.66 22.49 -2.29
CA THR A 236 14.10 22.88 -3.58
C THR A 236 12.60 22.69 -3.55
N ASP A 237 11.86 23.78 -3.72
CA ASP A 237 10.40 23.75 -3.78
C ASP A 237 9.95 24.37 -5.12
N SER A 238 9.27 23.58 -5.93
CA SER A 238 8.72 23.99 -7.23
C SER A 238 7.21 23.75 -7.35
N GLY A 239 6.56 23.31 -6.27
CA GLY A 239 5.13 23.00 -6.20
C GLY A 239 4.33 23.92 -5.29
N SER A 240 3.18 23.45 -4.84
CA SER A 240 2.35 24.11 -3.82
C SER A 240 2.56 23.50 -2.41
N GLY A 241 3.52 22.62 -2.29
CA GLY A 241 3.88 21.96 -1.05
C GLY A 241 4.72 22.84 -0.13
N SER A 242 5.32 22.24 0.89
CA SER A 242 6.18 22.98 1.82
C SER A 242 7.31 22.09 2.39
N ILE A 243 8.46 22.73 2.65
CA ILE A 243 9.57 22.14 3.39
C ILE A 243 9.78 23.01 4.62
N ARG A 244 9.66 22.44 5.83
CA ARG A 244 9.74 23.22 7.07
C ARG A 244 10.22 22.39 8.25
N PRO A 245 10.87 23.02 9.24
CA PRO A 245 11.09 22.38 10.54
C PRO A 245 9.76 22.15 11.28
N ARG A 246 9.79 21.22 12.23
CA ARG A 246 8.67 20.94 13.13
C ARG A 246 8.61 21.93 14.27
#